data_0f5ac4f33cda263d8db7ef9a4c1857a9
#
_entry.id   0f5ac4f33cda263d8db7ef9a4c1857a9
#
_cell.length_a   1.000
_cell.length_b   1.000
_cell.length_c   1.000
_cell.angle_alpha   90.00
_cell.angle_beta   90.00
_cell.angle_gamma   90.00
#
_symmetry.space_group_name_H-M   'P 1'
#
loop_
_entity.id
_entity.type
_entity.pdbx_description
1 polymer ?
#
loop_
_entity_poly.entity_id
_entity_poly.type
_entity_poly.pdbx_seq_one_letter_code
_entity_poly.pdbx_strand_id
1 'polypeptide(L)'
;MRESSRISAYDFDMLTRRIFLTTSTAALAAATVGRQLAFAQPALAQATAGGQQQQPPPVTPLFKELRRNAGYWTARGGTIGWLINNDGVVAIDSQFPDTAPLCLEELQKKSGKADIATLINTHHHGDHTGGNAVFRPKTKQIVAHANVPKYLKAGYDGQMAKRAQMNPPPSTPAPTEPVAIDRTVTDSLALTHGDERISIKHYGPAHTGGDVVIYLERANVAHMGDLMFNRMHPVIDRANGASVVNWSTVLTKVAAELPADTLYIFGHSGPTFEVTGSRADLGRHADYLAALLQYVREQVKAGKSREQVVASTDIIKGFDDYGPLVARPLGPAYDEVTSAQ
;
A
#
# COMPACT_ATOMS: atom_id res chain seq x y z
N MET A 1 17.52 59.33 29.88
CA MET A 1 16.32 59.20 30.72
C MET A 1 15.89 57.75 30.59
N ARG A 2 16.30 56.84 31.52
CA ARG A 2 15.58 56.48 32.77
C ARG A 2 14.20 55.95 32.42
N GLU A 3 13.75 54.75 32.73
CA GLU A 3 13.89 53.86 33.90
C GLU A 3 13.23 52.55 33.49
N SER A 4 13.75 51.33 33.64
CA SER A 4 13.92 50.47 34.81
C SER A 4 12.64 50.15 35.58
N SER A 5 12.30 48.84 35.64
CA SER A 5 11.97 48.06 36.84
C SER A 5 11.26 46.76 36.42
N ARG A 6 11.82 45.59 36.64
CA ARG A 6 11.98 44.76 37.87
C ARG A 6 10.69 44.06 38.33
N ILE A 7 10.79 42.72 38.27
CA ILE A 7 10.62 41.69 39.34
C ILE A 7 9.17 41.33 39.72
N SER A 8 8.81 40.00 39.64
CA SER A 8 8.65 39.17 40.84
C SER A 8 8.37 37.72 40.52
N ALA A 9 9.16 36.87 41.10
CA ALA A 9 8.98 35.45 41.30
C ALA A 9 7.98 35.20 42.43
N TYR A 10 7.28 34.09 42.39
CA TYR A 10 6.76 33.40 43.58
C TYR A 10 6.99 31.92 43.46
N ASP A 11 7.86 31.46 44.34
CA ASP A 11 8.05 30.11 44.88
C ASP A 11 6.93 29.78 45.88
N PHE A 12 6.97 28.53 46.32
CA PHE A 12 6.30 27.85 47.45
C PHE A 12 5.21 26.86 47.05
N ASP A 13 5.11 25.66 47.55
CA ASP A 13 5.92 24.89 48.51
C ASP A 13 5.43 23.41 48.50
N MET A 14 6.28 22.57 49.02
CA MET A 14 6.10 21.13 49.26
C MET A 14 5.02 20.81 50.30
N LEU A 15 4.37 19.67 50.13
CA LEU A 15 3.84 18.88 51.24
C LEU A 15 3.93 17.38 51.02
N THR A 16 4.84 16.81 51.78
CA THR A 16 5.08 15.39 52.07
C THR A 16 4.03 14.81 53.01
N ARG A 17 3.68 13.51 52.84
CA ARG A 17 3.37 12.50 53.90
C ARG A 17 3.29 11.13 53.20
N ARG A 18 4.26 10.24 53.41
CA ARG A 18 4.64 9.30 54.48
C ARG A 18 3.60 8.22 54.77
N ILE A 19 3.99 7.00 54.37
CA ILE A 19 4.12 5.73 55.11
C ILE A 19 2.85 4.92 55.36
N PHE A 20 2.83 3.66 54.86
CA PHE A 20 2.74 2.46 55.70
C PHE A 20 3.38 1.24 55.04
N LEU A 21 4.38 0.69 55.72
CA LEU A 21 5.01 -0.62 55.50
C LEU A 21 4.17 -1.69 56.22
N THR A 22 3.93 -2.82 55.59
CA THR A 22 3.80 -4.11 56.33
C THR A 22 4.56 -5.17 55.57
N THR A 23 5.57 -5.67 56.23
CA THR A 23 6.41 -6.85 55.95
C THR A 23 5.62 -8.12 56.20
N SER A 24 5.77 -9.11 55.31
CA SER A 24 5.64 -10.51 55.69
C SER A 24 6.59 -11.34 54.81
N THR A 25 7.56 -11.93 55.52
CA THR A 25 8.54 -12.92 55.06
C THR A 25 7.93 -14.30 54.98
N ALA A 26 8.19 -15.07 53.91
CA ALA A 26 8.32 -16.54 53.98
C ALA A 26 9.05 -17.10 52.74
N ALA A 27 10.24 -17.58 52.99
CA ALA A 27 10.92 -18.81 52.57
C ALA A 27 11.05 -19.21 51.08
N LEU A 28 12.34 -19.44 50.77
CA LEU A 28 12.95 -20.10 49.59
C LEU A 28 12.36 -21.48 49.27
N ALA A 29 12.20 -21.73 47.96
CA ALA A 29 12.52 -23.01 47.32
C ALA A 29 13.03 -22.79 45.92
N ALA A 30 14.29 -23.13 45.70
CA ALA A 30 14.91 -23.12 44.36
C ALA A 30 14.41 -24.30 43.53
N ALA A 31 13.89 -24.06 42.35
CA ALA A 31 13.76 -25.06 41.31
C ALA A 31 14.15 -24.40 39.97
N THR A 32 15.34 -24.75 39.50
CA THR A 32 15.85 -24.45 38.18
C THR A 32 15.03 -25.21 37.13
N VAL A 33 14.22 -24.52 36.36
CA VAL A 33 13.67 -25.03 35.10
C VAL A 33 13.90 -23.96 34.03
N GLY A 34 14.75 -24.33 33.07
CA GLY A 34 15.04 -23.51 31.91
C GLY A 34 13.75 -23.18 31.13
N ARG A 35 13.42 -21.91 31.04
CA ARG A 35 12.36 -21.40 30.14
C ARG A 35 13.03 -20.85 28.91
N GLN A 36 12.93 -21.59 27.82
CA GLN A 36 13.07 -21.04 26.49
C GLN A 36 11.97 -19.97 26.32
N LEU A 37 12.38 -18.73 26.14
CA LEU A 37 11.49 -17.65 25.74
C LEU A 37 11.16 -17.84 24.25
N ALA A 38 10.04 -18.49 23.99
CA ALA A 38 9.41 -18.43 22.68
C ALA A 38 8.82 -17.02 22.52
N PHE A 39 9.38 -16.25 21.61
CA PHE A 39 8.79 -14.98 21.18
C PHE A 39 7.47 -15.28 20.44
N ALA A 40 6.36 -15.01 21.11
CA ALA A 40 5.05 -15.04 20.49
C ALA A 40 4.95 -13.84 19.54
N GLN A 41 4.84 -14.11 18.25
CA GLN A 41 4.29 -13.17 17.30
C GLN A 41 2.85 -12.86 17.75
N PRO A 42 2.35 -11.60 17.59
CA PRO A 42 0.95 -11.33 17.86
C PRO A 42 0.11 -12.18 16.90
N ALA A 43 -0.51 -13.18 17.46
CA ALA A 43 -1.43 -14.05 16.76
C ALA A 43 -2.60 -13.19 16.24
N LEU A 44 -2.86 -13.26 14.96
CA LEU A 44 -4.20 -13.10 14.43
C LEU A 44 -5.12 -13.95 15.33
N ALA A 45 -6.12 -13.31 15.93
CA ALA A 45 -7.00 -13.89 16.92
C ALA A 45 -7.39 -15.33 16.57
N GLN A 46 -7.08 -16.25 17.46
CA GLN A 46 -7.57 -17.62 17.40
C GLN A 46 -9.10 -17.58 17.52
N ALA A 47 -9.78 -17.98 16.47
CA ALA A 47 -11.21 -18.26 16.52
C ALA A 47 -11.46 -19.42 17.45
N THR A 48 -12.13 -19.20 18.58
CA THR A 48 -12.72 -20.22 19.42
C THR A 48 -13.77 -21.01 18.64
N ALA A 49 -13.78 -22.32 18.82
CA ALA A 49 -14.71 -23.26 18.20
C ALA A 49 -16.17 -22.84 18.47
N GLY A 50 -16.89 -22.51 17.40
CA GLY A 50 -18.27 -21.96 17.42
C GLY A 50 -18.40 -20.91 16.32
N GLY A 51 -17.70 -21.06 15.20
CA GLY A 51 -17.53 -20.04 14.18
C GLY A 51 -18.78 -19.76 13.38
N GLN A 52 -19.52 -18.72 13.75
CA GLN A 52 -20.14 -17.90 12.72
C GLN A 52 -18.96 -17.29 11.91
N GLN A 53 -18.89 -17.59 10.61
CA GLN A 53 -18.03 -16.84 9.69
C GLN A 53 -18.42 -15.38 9.83
N GLN A 54 -17.60 -14.57 10.50
CA GLN A 54 -17.78 -13.14 10.50
C GLN A 54 -17.76 -12.70 9.04
N GLN A 55 -18.90 -12.27 8.54
CA GLN A 55 -18.97 -11.63 7.24
C GLN A 55 -18.00 -10.43 7.28
N PRO A 56 -17.19 -10.24 6.22
CA PRO A 56 -16.34 -9.06 6.14
C PRO A 56 -17.22 -7.81 6.37
N PRO A 57 -16.68 -6.76 7.01
CA PRO A 57 -17.43 -5.54 7.27
C PRO A 57 -18.07 -5.02 5.97
N PRO A 58 -19.29 -4.48 6.04
CA PRO A 58 -19.98 -3.97 4.86
C PRO A 58 -19.10 -2.98 4.13
N VAL A 59 -18.93 -3.18 2.83
CA VAL A 59 -18.14 -2.32 1.95
C VAL A 59 -19.06 -1.21 1.46
N THR A 60 -18.61 0.04 1.52
CA THR A 60 -19.33 1.17 0.90
C THR A 60 -18.60 1.56 -0.37
N PRO A 61 -19.03 1.07 -1.54
CA PRO A 61 -18.40 1.44 -2.80
C PRO A 61 -18.60 2.92 -3.10
N LEU A 62 -17.57 3.54 -3.69
CA LEU A 62 -17.63 4.89 -4.22
C LEU A 62 -17.24 4.88 -5.70
N PHE A 63 -18.18 5.24 -6.57
CA PHE A 63 -17.96 5.45 -8.00
C PHE A 63 -17.92 6.95 -8.28
N LYS A 64 -16.76 7.49 -8.69
CA LYS A 64 -16.57 8.92 -8.90
C LYS A 64 -16.00 9.23 -10.27
N GLU A 65 -16.70 10.06 -11.02
CA GLU A 65 -16.19 10.63 -12.27
C GLU A 65 -15.29 11.83 -11.97
N LEU A 66 -14.21 11.95 -12.73
CA LEU A 66 -13.24 13.03 -12.61
C LEU A 66 -13.26 13.95 -13.83
N ARG A 67 -12.76 13.47 -14.98
CA ARG A 67 -12.62 14.26 -16.21
C ARG A 67 -12.95 13.39 -17.43
N ARG A 68 -13.73 13.91 -18.38
CA ARG A 68 -13.95 13.30 -19.70
C ARG A 68 -14.30 11.81 -19.65
N ASN A 69 -15.27 11.44 -18.83
CA ASN A 69 -15.67 10.04 -18.60
C ASN A 69 -14.53 9.12 -18.12
N ALA A 70 -13.50 9.68 -17.50
CA ALA A 70 -12.52 8.96 -16.69
C ALA A 70 -12.78 9.22 -15.23
N GLY A 71 -12.51 8.23 -14.37
CA GLY A 71 -12.72 8.34 -12.95
C GLY A 71 -12.14 7.16 -12.20
N TYR A 72 -12.63 6.97 -10.97
CA TYR A 72 -12.21 5.87 -10.13
C TYR A 72 -13.38 5.22 -9.39
N TRP A 73 -13.12 4.02 -8.94
CA TRP A 73 -13.97 3.27 -8.05
C TRP A 73 -13.17 2.76 -6.86
N THR A 74 -13.70 2.88 -5.65
CA THR A 74 -13.10 2.35 -4.44
C THR A 74 -14.13 1.55 -3.64
N ALA A 75 -13.66 0.56 -2.92
CA ALA A 75 -14.41 -0.17 -1.91
C ALA A 75 -13.45 -0.62 -0.80
N ARG A 76 -12.64 -1.65 -1.07
CA ARG A 76 -11.63 -2.18 -0.17
C ARG A 76 -10.39 -2.56 -0.98
N GLY A 77 -9.19 -2.28 -0.46
CA GLY A 77 -7.94 -2.50 -1.18
C GLY A 77 -7.58 -1.35 -2.12
N GLY A 78 -6.92 -1.66 -3.22
CA GLY A 78 -6.44 -0.66 -4.18
C GLY A 78 -7.57 0.05 -4.93
N THR A 79 -7.29 1.23 -5.46
CA THR A 79 -8.25 2.01 -6.25
C THR A 79 -8.32 1.46 -7.67
N ILE A 80 -9.53 1.26 -8.21
CA ILE A 80 -9.75 0.94 -9.62
C ILE A 80 -9.95 2.23 -10.40
N GLY A 81 -9.14 2.44 -11.46
CA GLY A 81 -9.38 3.49 -12.44
C GLY A 81 -10.34 3.03 -13.54
N TRP A 82 -11.05 3.94 -14.17
CA TRP A 82 -11.89 3.61 -15.31
C TRP A 82 -11.96 4.74 -16.34
N LEU A 83 -12.15 4.36 -17.60
CA LEU A 83 -12.49 5.22 -18.72
C LEU A 83 -13.67 4.60 -19.49
N ILE A 84 -14.68 5.39 -19.79
CA ILE A 84 -15.88 4.97 -20.53
C ILE A 84 -16.09 5.89 -21.71
N ASN A 85 -16.16 5.32 -22.93
CA ASN A 85 -16.52 6.08 -24.14
C ASN A 85 -17.32 5.20 -25.12
N ASN A 86 -17.55 5.68 -26.33
CA ASN A 86 -18.34 4.94 -27.35
C ASN A 86 -17.70 3.60 -27.73
N ASP A 87 -16.39 3.43 -27.59
CA ASP A 87 -15.68 2.18 -27.94
C ASP A 87 -15.69 1.16 -26.79
N GLY A 88 -16.20 1.53 -25.61
CA GLY A 88 -16.36 0.62 -24.48
C GLY A 88 -15.79 1.13 -23.18
N VAL A 89 -15.32 0.20 -22.38
CA VAL A 89 -14.77 0.42 -21.04
C VAL A 89 -13.32 -0.01 -21.00
N VAL A 90 -12.47 0.83 -20.44
CA VAL A 90 -11.14 0.45 -19.96
C VAL A 90 -11.17 0.49 -18.44
N ALA A 91 -10.71 -0.57 -17.80
CA ALA A 91 -10.51 -0.64 -16.36
C ALA A 91 -9.02 -0.69 -16.03
N ILE A 92 -8.63 -0.08 -14.93
CA ILE A 92 -7.27 -0.09 -14.40
C ILE A 92 -7.35 -0.70 -13.00
N ASP A 93 -6.77 -1.88 -12.84
CA ASP A 93 -6.89 -2.78 -11.68
C ASP A 93 -8.29 -3.40 -11.50
N SER A 94 -8.39 -4.37 -10.58
CA SER A 94 -9.60 -5.18 -10.39
C SER A 94 -9.96 -5.45 -8.94
N GLN A 95 -9.16 -4.96 -7.99
CA GLN A 95 -9.29 -5.21 -6.55
C GLN A 95 -9.34 -6.70 -6.17
N PHE A 96 -10.14 -7.03 -5.16
CA PHE A 96 -10.34 -8.37 -4.64
C PHE A 96 -11.49 -9.11 -5.36
N PRO A 97 -11.53 -10.45 -5.31
CA PRO A 97 -12.58 -11.24 -5.96
C PRO A 97 -13.99 -10.93 -5.48
N ASP A 98 -14.16 -10.53 -4.23
CA ASP A 98 -15.46 -10.21 -3.61
C ASP A 98 -15.96 -8.80 -3.90
N THR A 99 -15.07 -7.86 -4.20
CA THR A 99 -15.43 -6.48 -4.56
C THR A 99 -15.51 -6.25 -6.06
N ALA A 100 -14.79 -7.03 -6.86
CA ALA A 100 -14.76 -6.94 -8.32
C ALA A 100 -16.15 -7.01 -8.98
N PRO A 101 -17.10 -7.89 -8.56
CA PRO A 101 -18.45 -7.90 -9.13
C PRO A 101 -19.19 -6.58 -8.94
N LEU A 102 -19.02 -5.91 -7.81
CA LEU A 102 -19.65 -4.62 -7.52
C LEU A 102 -19.16 -3.53 -8.48
N CYS A 103 -17.83 -3.51 -8.72
CA CYS A 103 -17.25 -2.58 -9.69
C CYS A 103 -17.75 -2.84 -11.12
N LEU A 104 -17.80 -4.11 -11.56
CA LEU A 104 -18.31 -4.48 -12.88
C LEU A 104 -19.78 -4.06 -13.07
N GLU A 105 -20.62 -4.21 -12.06
CA GLU A 105 -22.01 -3.77 -12.09
C GLU A 105 -22.12 -2.25 -12.28
N GLU A 106 -21.35 -1.46 -11.52
CA GLU A 106 -21.34 0.00 -11.67
C GLU A 106 -20.79 0.44 -13.04
N LEU A 107 -19.71 -0.18 -13.54
CA LEU A 107 -19.17 0.07 -14.86
C LEU A 107 -20.20 -0.24 -15.96
N GLN A 108 -20.89 -1.37 -15.87
CA GLN A 108 -21.95 -1.77 -16.80
C GLN A 108 -23.13 -0.81 -16.75
N LYS A 109 -23.59 -0.44 -15.57
CA LYS A 109 -24.67 0.53 -15.37
C LYS A 109 -24.33 1.90 -15.96
N LYS A 110 -23.09 2.40 -15.73
CA LYS A 110 -22.63 3.70 -16.26
C LYS A 110 -22.44 3.68 -17.76
N SER A 111 -21.86 2.62 -18.32
CA SER A 111 -21.52 2.53 -19.76
C SER A 111 -22.66 2.04 -20.63
N GLY A 112 -23.65 1.34 -20.08
CA GLY A 112 -24.63 0.55 -20.84
C GLY A 112 -24.02 -0.65 -21.59
N LYS A 113 -22.75 -1.04 -21.30
CA LYS A 113 -22.01 -2.10 -21.98
C LYS A 113 -21.56 -3.17 -20.99
N ALA A 114 -21.65 -4.45 -21.38
CA ALA A 114 -21.22 -5.55 -20.54
C ALA A 114 -19.71 -5.84 -20.62
N ASP A 115 -19.04 -5.42 -21.73
CA ASP A 115 -17.69 -5.81 -22.04
C ASP A 115 -16.66 -4.73 -21.68
N ILE A 116 -15.55 -5.20 -21.14
CA ILE A 116 -14.34 -4.42 -20.87
C ILE A 116 -13.40 -4.58 -22.07
N ALA A 117 -13.09 -3.51 -22.75
CA ALA A 117 -12.17 -3.55 -23.89
C ALA A 117 -10.74 -3.88 -23.46
N THR A 118 -10.30 -3.30 -22.35
CA THR A 118 -8.97 -3.56 -21.78
C THR A 118 -9.02 -3.42 -20.27
N LEU A 119 -8.46 -4.42 -19.57
CA LEU A 119 -8.07 -4.33 -18.17
C LEU A 119 -6.56 -4.11 -18.11
N ILE A 120 -6.11 -3.11 -17.39
CA ILE A 120 -4.69 -2.80 -17.22
C ILE A 120 -4.35 -2.97 -15.75
N ASN A 121 -3.40 -3.84 -15.40
CA ASN A 121 -2.95 -3.95 -14.02
C ASN A 121 -1.73 -3.06 -13.78
N THR A 122 -1.78 -2.22 -12.72
CA THR A 122 -0.69 -1.33 -12.32
C THR A 122 0.52 -2.10 -11.84
N HIS A 123 0.30 -3.18 -11.09
CA HIS A 123 1.31 -4.12 -10.59
C HIS A 123 0.63 -5.45 -10.19
N HIS A 124 1.32 -6.34 -9.46
CA HIS A 124 0.87 -7.72 -9.24
C HIS A 124 0.16 -8.00 -7.91
N HIS A 125 0.04 -7.05 -6.98
CA HIS A 125 -0.54 -7.32 -5.67
C HIS A 125 -2.02 -7.69 -5.73
N GLY A 126 -2.45 -8.50 -4.75
CA GLY A 126 -3.76 -9.13 -4.77
C GLY A 126 -4.95 -8.18 -4.64
N ASP A 127 -4.75 -7.01 -4.05
CA ASP A 127 -5.75 -5.95 -3.98
C ASP A 127 -5.82 -5.06 -5.24
N HIS A 128 -5.04 -5.41 -6.27
CA HIS A 128 -5.06 -4.82 -7.61
C HIS A 128 -5.40 -5.85 -8.69
N THR A 129 -5.04 -7.12 -8.49
CA THR A 129 -5.20 -8.18 -9.49
C THR A 129 -6.12 -9.34 -9.07
N GLY A 130 -6.50 -9.38 -7.79
CA GLY A 130 -7.31 -10.49 -7.25
C GLY A 130 -8.66 -10.66 -7.95
N GLY A 131 -9.24 -9.56 -8.44
CA GLY A 131 -10.47 -9.56 -9.22
C GLY A 131 -10.30 -9.94 -10.69
N ASN A 132 -9.08 -10.15 -11.20
CA ASN A 132 -8.83 -10.45 -12.62
C ASN A 132 -9.67 -11.63 -13.12
N ALA A 133 -9.83 -12.69 -12.32
CA ALA A 133 -10.65 -13.85 -12.69
C ALA A 133 -12.13 -13.50 -12.84
N VAL A 134 -12.63 -12.54 -12.07
CA VAL A 134 -14.00 -12.03 -12.16
C VAL A 134 -14.18 -11.14 -13.40
N PHE A 135 -13.19 -10.30 -13.70
CA PHE A 135 -13.19 -9.45 -14.89
C PHE A 135 -12.99 -10.24 -16.20
N ARG A 136 -12.17 -11.31 -16.18
CA ARG A 136 -11.73 -12.04 -17.38
C ARG A 136 -12.87 -12.43 -18.36
N PRO A 137 -14.01 -12.98 -17.92
CA PRO A 137 -15.09 -13.38 -18.85
C PRO A 137 -15.70 -12.20 -19.63
N LYS A 138 -15.50 -10.97 -19.16
CA LYS A 138 -16.00 -9.74 -19.77
C LYS A 138 -14.88 -8.90 -20.43
N THR A 139 -13.63 -9.34 -20.36
CA THR A 139 -12.46 -8.56 -20.78
C THR A 139 -11.85 -9.13 -22.05
N LYS A 140 -11.67 -8.30 -23.06
CA LYS A 140 -11.05 -8.70 -24.34
C LYS A 140 -9.55 -8.94 -24.19
N GLN A 141 -8.84 -8.06 -23.45
CA GLN A 141 -7.41 -8.22 -23.15
C GLN A 141 -7.05 -7.70 -21.78
N ILE A 142 -6.06 -8.34 -21.14
CA ILE A 142 -5.42 -7.89 -19.91
C ILE A 142 -3.99 -7.49 -20.24
N VAL A 143 -3.61 -6.27 -19.80
CA VAL A 143 -2.29 -5.68 -20.03
C VAL A 143 -1.60 -5.45 -18.67
N ALA A 144 -0.30 -5.78 -18.56
CA ALA A 144 0.49 -5.51 -17.36
C ALA A 144 1.98 -5.41 -17.70
N HIS A 145 2.81 -5.01 -16.72
CA HIS A 145 4.26 -5.08 -16.87
C HIS A 145 4.76 -6.53 -17.07
N ALA A 146 5.85 -6.70 -17.81
CA ALA A 146 6.43 -8.02 -18.17
C ALA A 146 6.79 -8.90 -16.94
N ASN A 147 7.04 -8.28 -15.78
CA ASN A 147 7.32 -9.01 -14.54
C ASN A 147 6.06 -9.53 -13.82
N VAL A 148 4.88 -8.98 -14.12
CA VAL A 148 3.63 -9.31 -13.40
C VAL A 148 3.27 -10.78 -13.48
N PRO A 149 3.30 -11.47 -14.65
CA PRO A 149 2.99 -12.90 -14.73
C PRO A 149 3.87 -13.75 -13.80
N LYS A 150 5.17 -13.47 -13.75
CA LYS A 150 6.12 -14.18 -12.88
C LYS A 150 5.77 -13.97 -11.40
N TYR A 151 5.46 -12.75 -10.99
CA TYR A 151 5.16 -12.43 -9.60
C TYR A 151 3.81 -13.02 -9.15
N LEU A 152 2.80 -12.98 -10.01
CA LEU A 152 1.51 -13.61 -9.75
C LEU A 152 1.67 -15.13 -9.55
N LYS A 153 2.44 -15.78 -10.43
CA LYS A 153 2.71 -17.22 -10.29
C LYS A 153 3.46 -17.55 -9.01
N ALA A 154 4.51 -16.81 -8.69
CA ALA A 154 5.29 -17.01 -7.46
C ALA A 154 4.43 -16.84 -6.20
N GLY A 155 3.54 -15.83 -6.18
CA GLY A 155 2.59 -15.59 -5.09
C GLY A 155 1.60 -16.76 -4.94
N TYR A 156 1.04 -17.24 -6.02
CA TYR A 156 0.15 -18.40 -6.04
C TYR A 156 0.85 -19.67 -5.54
N ASP A 157 2.01 -20.01 -6.10
CA ASP A 157 2.79 -21.19 -5.72
C ASP A 157 3.17 -21.14 -4.23
N GLY A 158 3.56 -19.96 -3.72
CA GLY A 158 3.86 -19.75 -2.30
C GLY A 158 2.65 -19.94 -1.38
N GLN A 159 1.47 -19.47 -1.79
CA GLN A 159 0.22 -19.71 -1.04
C GLN A 159 -0.16 -21.20 -1.05
N MET A 160 -0.04 -21.88 -2.18
CA MET A 160 -0.31 -23.32 -2.30
C MET A 160 0.66 -24.14 -1.45
N ALA A 161 1.95 -23.81 -1.46
CA ALA A 161 2.96 -24.48 -0.64
C ALA A 161 2.69 -24.30 0.87
N LYS A 162 2.34 -23.08 1.32
CA LYS A 162 1.95 -22.82 2.70
C LYS A 162 0.71 -23.63 3.09
N ARG A 163 -0.29 -23.67 2.22
CA ARG A 163 -1.54 -24.39 2.44
C ARG A 163 -1.31 -25.91 2.58
N ALA A 164 -0.42 -26.48 1.76
CA ALA A 164 -0.06 -27.90 1.83
C ALA A 164 0.64 -28.30 3.13
N GLN A 165 1.27 -27.36 3.83
CA GLN A 165 1.95 -27.56 5.12
C GLN A 165 1.01 -27.44 6.33
N MET A 166 -0.23 -26.95 6.14
CA MET A 166 -1.20 -26.77 7.23
C MET A 166 -1.86 -28.10 7.59
N ASN A 167 -1.89 -28.43 8.87
CA ASN A 167 -2.56 -29.62 9.41
C ASN A 167 -3.41 -29.25 10.64
N PRO A 168 -4.74 -29.34 10.61
CA PRO A 168 -5.55 -29.77 9.46
C PRO A 168 -5.51 -28.77 8.30
N PRO A 169 -5.85 -29.19 7.06
CA PRO A 169 -5.97 -28.29 5.93
C PRO A 169 -6.99 -27.18 6.21
N PRO A 170 -6.77 -25.94 5.72
CA PRO A 170 -7.72 -24.86 5.95
C PRO A 170 -9.08 -25.14 5.30
N SER A 171 -10.16 -24.78 5.99
CA SER A 171 -11.54 -24.90 5.47
C SER A 171 -11.87 -23.89 4.37
N THR A 172 -11.05 -22.83 4.22
CA THR A 172 -11.22 -21.84 3.16
C THR A 172 -10.91 -22.42 1.78
N PRO A 173 -11.55 -21.97 0.69
CA PRO A 173 -11.23 -22.40 -0.66
C PRO A 173 -9.75 -22.20 -1.00
N ALA A 174 -9.22 -23.03 -1.89
CA ALA A 174 -7.86 -22.82 -2.40
C ALA A 174 -7.78 -21.49 -3.18
N PRO A 175 -6.60 -20.84 -3.20
CA PRO A 175 -6.39 -19.69 -4.07
C PRO A 175 -6.73 -20.05 -5.53
N THR A 176 -7.30 -19.09 -6.25
CA THR A 176 -7.55 -19.24 -7.70
C THR A 176 -6.24 -19.06 -8.44
N GLU A 177 -5.99 -19.92 -9.43
CA GLU A 177 -4.83 -19.77 -10.31
C GLU A 177 -4.87 -18.40 -11.01
N PRO A 178 -3.73 -17.70 -11.13
CA PRO A 178 -3.67 -16.41 -11.79
C PRO A 178 -4.14 -16.48 -13.24
N VAL A 179 -4.95 -15.51 -13.63
CA VAL A 179 -5.41 -15.36 -15.02
C VAL A 179 -4.22 -14.91 -15.89
N ALA A 180 -4.14 -15.43 -17.10
CA ALA A 180 -3.11 -15.07 -18.06
C ALA A 180 -3.18 -13.56 -18.42
N ILE A 181 -2.03 -12.92 -18.49
CA ILE A 181 -1.85 -11.58 -19.04
C ILE A 181 -1.67 -11.73 -20.55
N ASP A 182 -2.53 -11.06 -21.33
CA ASP A 182 -2.54 -11.22 -22.80
C ASP A 182 -1.43 -10.38 -23.47
N ARG A 183 -1.08 -9.23 -22.88
CA ARG A 183 -0.05 -8.35 -23.41
C ARG A 183 0.80 -7.74 -22.31
N THR A 184 2.12 -7.79 -22.50
CA THR A 184 3.05 -7.26 -21.51
C THR A 184 3.75 -6.00 -22.02
N VAL A 185 4.15 -5.16 -21.06
CA VAL A 185 4.91 -3.90 -21.24
C VAL A 185 6.24 -4.02 -20.53
N THR A 186 7.36 -3.72 -21.18
CA THR A 186 8.67 -3.63 -20.54
C THR A 186 8.96 -2.18 -20.13
N ASP A 187 8.94 -1.27 -21.07
CA ASP A 187 9.25 0.15 -20.83
C ASP A 187 8.01 1.02 -21.01
N SER A 188 7.40 0.98 -22.19
CA SER A 188 6.20 1.76 -22.49
C SER A 188 5.33 1.12 -23.56
N LEU A 189 4.04 1.41 -23.50
CA LEU A 189 3.05 1.01 -24.48
C LEU A 189 2.01 2.12 -24.61
N ALA A 190 1.63 2.44 -25.85
CA ALA A 190 0.49 3.30 -26.11
C ALA A 190 -0.67 2.47 -26.68
N LEU A 191 -1.88 2.71 -26.17
CA LEU A 191 -3.14 2.19 -26.68
C LEU A 191 -4.02 3.35 -27.11
N THR A 192 -4.92 3.09 -28.06
CA THR A 192 -5.99 4.04 -28.43
C THR A 192 -7.32 3.40 -28.08
N HIS A 193 -8.19 4.14 -27.41
CA HIS A 193 -9.53 3.72 -27.07
C HIS A 193 -10.51 4.87 -27.37
N GLY A 194 -11.18 4.78 -28.52
CA GLY A 194 -11.93 5.89 -29.08
C GLY A 194 -11.02 7.07 -29.38
N ASP A 195 -11.39 8.22 -28.84
CA ASP A 195 -10.60 9.44 -28.94
C ASP A 195 -9.53 9.61 -27.85
N GLU A 196 -9.44 8.68 -26.91
CA GLU A 196 -8.45 8.69 -25.83
C GLU A 196 -7.17 7.95 -26.23
N ARG A 197 -6.02 8.55 -25.96
CA ARG A 197 -4.72 7.90 -26.01
C ARG A 197 -4.30 7.52 -24.59
N ILE A 198 -4.01 6.25 -24.38
CA ILE A 198 -3.63 5.68 -23.10
C ILE A 198 -2.14 5.36 -23.14
N SER A 199 -1.34 6.09 -22.39
CA SER A 199 0.08 5.80 -22.22
C SER A 199 0.29 4.95 -20.97
N ILE A 200 0.96 3.80 -21.12
CA ILE A 200 1.32 2.88 -20.04
C ILE A 200 2.84 2.87 -19.97
N LYS A 201 3.43 3.25 -18.82
CA LYS A 201 4.88 3.41 -18.73
C LYS A 201 5.43 2.91 -17.40
N HIS A 202 6.51 2.12 -17.49
CA HIS A 202 7.35 1.73 -16.37
C HIS A 202 8.48 2.74 -16.21
N TYR A 203 8.64 3.31 -15.02
CA TYR A 203 9.66 4.32 -14.72
C TYR A 203 10.86 3.74 -13.95
N GLY A 204 10.86 2.44 -13.74
CA GLY A 204 11.86 1.70 -12.97
C GLY A 204 11.29 1.10 -11.69
N PRO A 205 12.05 0.23 -11.00
CA PRO A 205 11.65 -0.41 -9.75
C PRO A 205 11.33 0.62 -8.66
N ALA A 206 10.19 0.45 -7.97
CA ALA A 206 9.75 1.35 -6.91
C ALA A 206 9.00 0.59 -5.80
N HIS A 207 7.66 0.55 -5.83
CA HIS A 207 6.84 -0.27 -4.92
C HIS A 207 7.04 -1.77 -5.17
N THR A 208 7.18 -2.13 -6.44
CA THR A 208 7.58 -3.46 -6.94
C THR A 208 8.60 -3.28 -8.09
N GLY A 209 9.03 -4.39 -8.70
CA GLY A 209 9.80 -4.37 -9.94
C GLY A 209 8.92 -4.40 -11.20
N GLY A 210 7.64 -4.11 -11.10
CA GLY A 210 6.68 -4.21 -12.20
C GLY A 210 5.56 -3.16 -12.17
N ASP A 211 5.83 -2.00 -11.54
CA ASP A 211 4.86 -0.92 -11.46
C ASP A 211 4.76 -0.17 -12.79
N VAL A 212 3.55 0.14 -13.24
CA VAL A 212 3.31 1.02 -14.38
C VAL A 212 2.39 2.17 -14.01
N VAL A 213 2.65 3.34 -14.60
CA VAL A 213 1.76 4.50 -14.57
C VAL A 213 0.90 4.44 -15.84
N ILE A 214 -0.39 4.62 -15.69
CA ILE A 214 -1.36 4.66 -16.78
C ILE A 214 -1.85 6.10 -16.92
N TYR A 215 -1.51 6.77 -18.03
CA TYR A 215 -1.89 8.15 -18.30
C TYR A 215 -2.91 8.24 -19.42
N LEU A 216 -4.08 8.78 -19.11
CA LEU A 216 -5.17 9.11 -20.03
C LEU A 216 -4.92 10.52 -20.53
N GLU A 217 -4.34 10.65 -21.75
CA GLU A 217 -3.73 11.89 -22.24
C GLU A 217 -4.76 13.01 -22.42
N ARG A 218 -5.93 12.71 -23.04
CA ARG A 218 -6.98 13.73 -23.26
C ARG A 218 -7.74 14.07 -21.98
N ALA A 219 -7.98 13.08 -21.13
CA ALA A 219 -8.58 13.32 -19.84
C ALA A 219 -7.63 14.05 -18.88
N ASN A 220 -6.33 14.01 -19.16
CA ASN A 220 -5.26 14.50 -18.29
C ASN A 220 -5.37 13.94 -16.86
N VAL A 221 -5.53 12.61 -16.80
CA VAL A 221 -5.64 11.82 -15.58
C VAL A 221 -4.61 10.70 -15.60
N ALA A 222 -3.83 10.56 -14.53
CA ALA A 222 -2.83 9.50 -14.39
C ALA A 222 -3.17 8.58 -13.21
N HIS A 223 -3.23 7.28 -13.45
CA HIS A 223 -3.35 6.28 -12.38
C HIS A 223 -1.97 5.80 -11.98
N MET A 224 -1.63 5.98 -10.71
CA MET A 224 -0.29 5.73 -10.16
C MET A 224 -0.14 4.33 -9.57
N GLY A 225 -1.27 3.61 -9.36
CA GLY A 225 -1.22 2.41 -8.53
C GLY A 225 -0.56 2.69 -7.19
N ASP A 226 0.18 1.72 -6.70
CA ASP A 226 0.88 1.77 -5.43
C ASP A 226 2.26 2.48 -5.49
N LEU A 227 2.54 3.16 -6.61
CA LEU A 227 3.54 4.21 -6.57
C LEU A 227 3.12 5.36 -5.63
N MET A 228 1.84 5.41 -5.25
CA MET A 228 1.31 6.42 -4.34
C MET A 228 0.48 5.84 -3.20
N PHE A 229 0.97 6.09 -1.98
CA PHE A 229 0.31 5.92 -0.70
C PHE A 229 0.10 7.30 -0.07
N ASN A 230 -1.07 7.91 -0.33
CA ASN A 230 -1.32 9.28 0.11
C ASN A 230 -1.45 9.37 1.64
N ARG A 231 -0.43 9.93 2.31
CA ARG A 231 -0.34 10.04 3.79
C ARG A 231 -0.56 8.69 4.49
N MET A 232 0.06 7.66 3.94
CA MET A 232 0.02 6.31 4.47
C MET A 232 1.39 5.65 4.28
N HIS A 233 1.84 4.89 5.27
CA HIS A 233 3.10 4.15 5.18
C HIS A 233 3.02 3.09 4.08
N PRO A 234 3.94 3.10 3.10
CA PRO A 234 3.87 2.20 1.96
C PRO A 234 4.22 0.76 2.32
N VAL A 235 3.73 -0.16 1.52
CA VAL A 235 4.29 -1.51 1.38
C VAL A 235 5.51 -1.41 0.45
N ILE A 236 6.57 -2.14 0.75
CA ILE A 236 7.80 -2.19 -0.05
C ILE A 236 8.10 -3.65 -0.33
N ASP A 237 7.85 -4.10 -1.54
CA ASP A 237 7.95 -5.52 -1.91
C ASP A 237 9.35 -5.87 -2.45
N ARG A 238 10.33 -5.93 -1.54
CA ARG A 238 11.72 -6.26 -1.88
C ARG A 238 11.86 -7.62 -2.57
N ALA A 239 11.03 -8.59 -2.19
CA ALA A 239 11.06 -9.92 -2.78
C ALA A 239 10.73 -9.91 -4.28
N ASN A 240 9.91 -8.94 -4.71
CA ASN A 240 9.52 -8.75 -6.10
C ASN A 240 10.11 -7.46 -6.69
N GLY A 241 11.32 -7.09 -6.27
CA GLY A 241 12.15 -6.10 -6.93
C GLY A 241 11.88 -4.64 -6.58
N ALA A 242 11.21 -4.35 -5.45
CA ALA A 242 11.04 -2.98 -4.97
C ALA A 242 12.39 -2.29 -4.69
N SER A 243 12.44 -0.98 -4.87
CA SER A 243 13.55 -0.12 -4.49
C SER A 243 13.05 1.20 -3.91
N VAL A 244 13.22 1.37 -2.60
CA VAL A 244 12.87 2.63 -1.91
C VAL A 244 13.76 3.77 -2.38
N VAL A 245 15.04 3.47 -2.61
CA VAL A 245 16.03 4.45 -3.11
C VAL A 245 15.62 5.00 -4.48
N ASN A 246 15.15 4.15 -5.38
CA ASN A 246 14.73 4.58 -6.71
C ASN A 246 13.31 5.18 -6.73
N TRP A 247 12.47 4.86 -5.76
CA TRP A 247 11.05 5.23 -5.77
C TRP A 247 10.81 6.75 -5.78
N SER A 248 11.51 7.51 -4.95
CA SER A 248 11.44 8.98 -4.99
C SER A 248 11.86 9.54 -6.34
N THR A 249 12.86 8.93 -7.00
CA THR A 249 13.28 9.28 -8.36
C THR A 249 12.19 8.99 -9.39
N VAL A 250 11.49 7.86 -9.28
CA VAL A 250 10.34 7.51 -10.13
C VAL A 250 9.25 8.56 -10.02
N LEU A 251 8.85 8.93 -8.80
CA LEU A 251 7.83 9.96 -8.58
C LEU A 251 8.24 11.33 -9.16
N THR A 252 9.49 11.72 -9.00
CA THR A 252 10.03 12.96 -9.57
C THR A 252 10.00 12.94 -11.10
N LYS A 253 10.35 11.81 -11.72
CA LYS A 253 10.28 11.66 -13.19
C LYS A 253 8.86 11.77 -13.69
N VAL A 254 7.90 11.09 -13.07
CA VAL A 254 6.48 11.19 -13.43
C VAL A 254 5.99 12.64 -13.31
N ALA A 255 6.29 13.29 -12.19
CA ALA A 255 5.90 14.68 -11.96
C ALA A 255 6.51 15.66 -12.97
N ALA A 256 7.71 15.41 -13.48
CA ALA A 256 8.38 16.24 -14.48
C ALA A 256 7.84 16.00 -15.89
N GLU A 257 7.44 14.77 -16.22
CA GLU A 257 7.03 14.37 -17.57
C GLU A 257 5.57 14.76 -17.87
N LEU A 258 4.67 14.60 -16.89
CA LEU A 258 3.23 14.86 -17.11
C LEU A 258 2.90 16.36 -16.94
N PRO A 259 1.80 16.86 -17.56
CA PRO A 259 1.36 18.24 -17.44
C PRO A 259 1.19 18.69 -15.96
N ALA A 260 1.39 19.98 -15.68
CA ALA A 260 1.37 20.52 -14.32
C ALA A 260 0.01 20.37 -13.63
N ASP A 261 -1.06 20.37 -14.39
CA ASP A 261 -2.45 20.25 -13.96
C ASP A 261 -3.02 18.83 -14.09
N THR A 262 -2.14 17.82 -14.27
CA THR A 262 -2.55 16.40 -14.26
C THR A 262 -3.19 16.06 -12.93
N LEU A 263 -4.34 15.41 -12.98
CA LEU A 263 -5.01 14.83 -11.83
C LEU A 263 -4.54 13.37 -11.65
N TYR A 264 -4.09 13.03 -10.46
CA TYR A 264 -3.57 11.70 -10.18
C TYR A 264 -4.56 10.88 -9.37
N ILE A 265 -4.70 9.60 -9.73
CA ILE A 265 -5.41 8.56 -8.95
C ILE A 265 -4.33 7.75 -8.25
N PHE A 266 -4.45 7.57 -6.95
CA PHE A 266 -3.51 6.85 -6.09
C PHE A 266 -4.04 5.45 -5.78
N GLY A 267 -3.15 4.48 -5.58
CA GLY A 267 -3.52 3.14 -5.17
C GLY A 267 -4.21 3.14 -3.81
N HIS A 268 -3.62 3.87 -2.85
CA HIS A 268 -4.11 3.96 -1.48
C HIS A 268 -4.01 5.37 -0.91
N SER A 269 -4.82 5.62 0.15
CA SER A 269 -4.74 6.83 0.96
C SER A 269 -4.96 6.52 2.43
N GLY A 270 -4.44 7.37 3.30
CA GLY A 270 -4.79 7.39 4.72
C GLY A 270 -6.29 7.69 4.93
N PRO A 271 -6.88 7.31 6.08
CA PRO A 271 -8.34 7.31 6.29
C PRO A 271 -9.05 8.65 6.07
N THR A 272 -8.32 9.76 6.23
CA THR A 272 -8.85 11.13 6.11
C THR A 272 -8.39 11.84 4.84
N PHE A 273 -7.74 11.13 3.92
CA PHE A 273 -7.19 11.68 2.70
C PHE A 273 -7.84 11.06 1.46
N GLU A 274 -7.91 11.84 0.38
CA GLU A 274 -8.48 11.41 -0.88
C GLU A 274 -7.52 10.46 -1.65
N VAL A 275 -8.09 9.53 -2.40
CA VAL A 275 -7.32 8.69 -3.36
C VAL A 275 -6.99 9.43 -4.66
N THR A 276 -7.19 10.74 -4.68
CA THR A 276 -6.81 11.59 -5.81
C THR A 276 -6.01 12.79 -5.32
N GLY A 277 -5.18 13.33 -6.18
CA GLY A 277 -4.38 14.50 -5.84
C GLY A 277 -3.67 15.10 -7.04
N SER A 278 -2.66 15.90 -6.75
CA SER A 278 -1.90 16.71 -7.68
C SER A 278 -0.42 16.32 -7.72
N ARG A 279 0.35 16.98 -8.56
CA ARG A 279 1.82 16.89 -8.59
C ARG A 279 2.45 17.14 -7.21
N ALA A 280 1.86 18.03 -6.40
CA ALA A 280 2.39 18.33 -5.06
C ALA A 280 2.33 17.11 -4.14
N ASP A 281 1.32 16.25 -4.28
CA ASP A 281 1.21 15.02 -3.49
C ASP A 281 2.26 13.99 -3.86
N LEU A 282 2.64 13.90 -5.17
CA LEU A 282 3.76 13.09 -5.62
C LEU A 282 5.07 13.56 -4.98
N GLY A 283 5.31 14.87 -4.97
CA GLY A 283 6.47 15.49 -4.31
C GLY A 283 6.48 15.18 -2.81
N ARG A 284 5.34 15.34 -2.13
CA ARG A 284 5.21 15.03 -0.70
C ARG A 284 5.55 13.57 -0.38
N HIS A 285 5.10 12.63 -1.22
CA HIS A 285 5.41 11.22 -1.02
C HIS A 285 6.88 10.89 -1.33
N ALA A 286 7.46 11.52 -2.36
CA ALA A 286 8.89 11.39 -2.67
C ALA A 286 9.76 11.90 -1.51
N ASP A 287 9.41 13.05 -0.92
CA ASP A 287 10.09 13.63 0.24
C ASP A 287 9.96 12.73 1.48
N TYR A 288 8.77 12.13 1.69
CA TYR A 288 8.56 11.15 2.76
C TYR A 288 9.45 9.93 2.60
N LEU A 289 9.57 9.34 1.40
CA LEU A 289 10.44 8.19 1.13
C LEU A 289 11.92 8.54 1.37
N ALA A 290 12.34 9.72 0.97
CA ALA A 290 13.71 10.21 1.23
C ALA A 290 13.97 10.37 2.73
N ALA A 291 13.01 10.93 3.48
CA ALA A 291 13.08 11.09 4.93
C ALA A 291 13.08 9.74 5.67
N LEU A 292 12.28 8.77 5.22
CA LEU A 292 12.29 7.40 5.72
C LEU A 292 13.66 6.74 5.57
N LEU A 293 14.27 6.86 4.37
CA LEU A 293 15.61 6.33 4.13
C LEU A 293 16.67 7.03 4.98
N GLN A 294 16.58 8.35 5.14
CA GLN A 294 17.48 9.11 6.00
C GLN A 294 17.37 8.66 7.45
N TYR A 295 16.13 8.53 7.97
CA TYR A 295 15.88 8.00 9.30
C TYR A 295 16.54 6.63 9.50
N VAL A 296 16.32 5.68 8.57
CA VAL A 296 16.89 4.33 8.66
C VAL A 296 18.42 4.37 8.61
N ARG A 297 19.03 5.18 7.74
CA ARG A 297 20.49 5.35 7.69
C ARG A 297 21.07 5.85 9.01
N GLU A 298 20.40 6.77 9.67
CA GLU A 298 20.81 7.29 10.98
C GLU A 298 20.74 6.20 12.07
N GLN A 299 19.69 5.38 12.07
CA GLN A 299 19.58 4.26 13.00
C GLN A 299 20.67 3.19 12.77
N VAL A 300 20.95 2.86 11.51
CA VAL A 300 22.04 1.94 11.13
C VAL A 300 23.41 2.51 11.56
N LYS A 301 23.66 3.80 11.30
CA LYS A 301 24.88 4.48 11.75
C LYS A 301 25.04 4.50 13.28
N ALA A 302 23.92 4.55 14.00
CA ALA A 302 23.89 4.44 15.47
C ALA A 302 24.08 3.00 15.98
N GLY A 303 24.31 2.03 15.11
CA GLY A 303 24.55 0.62 15.46
C GLY A 303 23.28 -0.17 15.83
N LYS A 304 22.09 0.34 15.53
CA LYS A 304 20.84 -0.38 15.83
C LYS A 304 20.67 -1.59 14.90
N SER A 305 20.24 -2.70 15.49
CA SER A 305 19.90 -3.91 14.73
C SER A 305 18.61 -3.70 13.93
N ARG A 306 18.36 -4.59 12.95
CA ARG A 306 17.12 -4.59 12.16
C ARG A 306 15.87 -4.63 13.04
N GLU A 307 15.87 -5.49 14.07
CA GLU A 307 14.76 -5.68 15.01
C GLU A 307 14.49 -4.39 15.79
N GLN A 308 15.55 -3.70 16.22
CA GLN A 308 15.43 -2.42 16.93
C GLN A 308 14.85 -1.31 16.06
N VAL A 309 15.25 -1.26 14.78
CA VAL A 309 14.70 -0.28 13.83
C VAL A 309 13.24 -0.59 13.49
N VAL A 310 12.92 -1.86 13.24
CA VAL A 310 11.55 -2.31 12.90
C VAL A 310 10.56 -2.09 14.06
N ALA A 311 11.05 -2.10 15.30
CA ALA A 311 10.23 -1.83 16.48
C ALA A 311 9.97 -0.33 16.74
N SER A 312 10.55 0.58 15.93
CA SER A 312 10.35 2.02 16.13
C SER A 312 8.91 2.44 15.83
N THR A 313 8.43 3.34 16.69
CA THR A 313 7.15 4.06 16.55
C THR A 313 7.37 5.57 16.47
N ASP A 314 8.58 6.00 16.13
CA ASP A 314 8.90 7.43 15.96
C ASP A 314 8.02 8.06 14.87
N ILE A 315 7.85 9.36 14.94
CA ILE A 315 7.25 10.15 13.85
C ILE A 315 8.40 10.80 13.09
N ILE A 316 8.41 10.63 11.77
CA ILE A 316 9.39 11.32 10.92
C ILE A 316 9.07 12.82 10.93
N LYS A 317 10.03 13.62 11.37
CA LYS A 317 9.87 15.08 11.48
C LYS A 317 9.38 15.69 10.15
N GLY A 318 8.30 16.47 10.24
CA GLY A 318 7.68 17.11 9.08
C GLY A 318 6.69 16.21 8.32
N PHE A 319 6.47 14.96 8.80
CA PHE A 319 5.54 13.98 8.20
C PHE A 319 4.56 13.43 9.25
N ASP A 320 4.09 14.29 10.15
CA ASP A 320 3.15 13.95 11.21
C ASP A 320 1.83 13.39 10.65
N ASP A 321 1.47 13.80 9.44
CA ASP A 321 0.31 13.33 8.68
C ASP A 321 0.40 11.86 8.21
N TYR A 322 1.59 11.22 8.29
CA TYR A 322 1.78 9.77 8.11
C TYR A 322 1.61 8.98 9.41
N GLY A 323 1.61 9.65 10.56
CA GLY A 323 1.54 9.03 11.88
C GLY A 323 2.84 8.34 12.32
N PRO A 324 2.79 7.59 13.45
CA PRO A 324 3.92 6.84 13.96
C PRO A 324 4.39 5.77 12.97
N LEU A 325 5.71 5.57 12.87
CA LEU A 325 6.31 4.52 12.04
C LEU A 325 5.79 3.14 12.46
N VAL A 326 5.69 2.27 11.49
CA VAL A 326 5.29 0.87 11.66
C VAL A 326 6.34 -0.05 11.03
N ALA A 327 6.35 -1.31 11.39
CA ALA A 327 7.31 -2.30 10.90
C ALA A 327 7.35 -2.43 9.37
N ARG A 328 6.21 -2.22 8.72
CA ARG A 328 6.00 -2.48 7.27
C ARG A 328 6.99 -1.77 6.35
N PRO A 329 7.25 -0.44 6.43
CA PRO A 329 8.27 0.21 5.60
C PRO A 329 9.68 0.09 6.16
N LEU A 330 9.85 -0.09 7.48
CA LEU A 330 11.15 -0.03 8.14
C LEU A 330 12.06 -1.22 7.83
N GLY A 331 11.52 -2.44 7.86
CA GLY A 331 12.29 -3.65 7.57
C GLY A 331 12.88 -3.62 6.16
N PRO A 332 12.06 -3.49 5.10
CA PRO A 332 12.55 -3.39 3.74
C PRO A 332 13.52 -2.22 3.49
N ALA A 333 13.29 -1.05 4.10
CA ALA A 333 14.19 0.09 3.99
C ALA A 333 15.55 -0.19 4.68
N TYR A 334 15.53 -0.87 5.84
CA TYR A 334 16.76 -1.31 6.51
C TYR A 334 17.56 -2.28 5.64
N ASP A 335 16.88 -3.29 5.08
CA ASP A 335 17.51 -4.30 4.24
C ASP A 335 18.15 -3.67 2.98
N GLU A 336 17.50 -2.65 2.38
CA GLU A 336 18.06 -1.95 1.22
C GLU A 336 19.25 -1.07 1.59
N VAL A 337 19.18 -0.33 2.71
CA VAL A 337 20.28 0.53 3.17
C VAL A 337 21.53 -0.29 3.51
N THR A 338 21.36 -1.47 4.12
CA THR A 338 22.48 -2.32 4.53
C THR A 338 23.04 -3.19 3.39
N SER A 339 22.24 -3.53 2.38
CA SER A 339 22.72 -4.29 1.21
C SER A 339 23.50 -3.45 0.20
N ALA A 340 23.45 -2.13 0.30
CA ALA A 340 24.18 -1.20 -0.56
C ALA A 340 25.55 -0.78 0.02
N GLN A 341 25.92 -1.26 1.20
CA GLN A 341 27.21 -1.10 1.85
C GLN A 341 28.11 -2.30 1.55
#